data_308522e09e90d4ac3629f0a7cbb8a3d9
#
_entry.id   308522e09e90d4ac3629f0a7cbb8a3d9
#
_cell.length_a   1.000
_cell.length_b   1.000
_cell.length_c   1.000
_cell.angle_alpha   90.00
_cell.angle_beta   90.00
_cell.angle_gamma   90.00
#
_symmetry.space_group_name_H-M   'P 1'
#
loop_
_entity.id
_entity.type
_entity.pdbx_description
1 polymer ?
#
loop_
_entity_poly.entity_id
_entity_poly.type
_entity_poly.pdbx_seq_one_letter_code
_entity_poly.pdbx_strand_id
1 'polypeptide(L)'
;MAEIENSKDLISVLWSGADILRSKMDANEYKDYLLGIVFYKYLSDSFLIKVYDLLYDEKPATLKEALEAYKEALEDESAEELKDQLSEECHYVMEPELTYTYFADAARNNSFNREQLQKGFNNIEQSDPIFADLFTDIDLYSNRLGAGDQKQSDTVASLIKEIDKADLLNSDAEILGNAYEYLIGQFASETGKKAGEFYTPQAVSKILTKIAISGQEDKKGLSVYDPCMGSGSLLLNAKKYASAPEYIK
;
A
#
# COMPACT_ATOMS: atom_id res chain seq x y z
N MET A 1 3.81 -21.00 -7.96
CA MET A 1 2.64 -20.86 -8.85
C MET A 1 1.59 -19.95 -8.22
N ALA A 2 1.26 -20.08 -6.95
CA ALA A 2 0.31 -19.17 -6.25
C ALA A 2 0.74 -17.68 -6.26
N GLU A 3 2.03 -17.37 -6.04
CA GLU A 3 2.55 -15.99 -6.07
C GLU A 3 2.40 -15.29 -7.44
N ILE A 4 2.53 -16.05 -8.53
CA ILE A 4 2.36 -15.51 -9.90
C ILE A 4 0.86 -15.28 -10.20
N GLU A 5 -0.02 -16.06 -9.62
CA GLU A 5 -1.46 -15.95 -9.75
C GLU A 5 -1.97 -14.71 -8.98
N ASN A 6 -1.58 -14.56 -7.72
CA ASN A 6 -1.92 -13.39 -6.88
C ASN A 6 -1.40 -12.06 -7.47
N SER A 7 -0.20 -12.04 -8.06
CA SER A 7 0.33 -10.82 -8.70
C SER A 7 -0.44 -10.44 -9.97
N LYS A 8 -0.92 -11.41 -10.75
CA LYS A 8 -1.75 -11.15 -11.94
C LYS A 8 -3.14 -10.65 -11.56
N ASP A 9 -3.71 -11.17 -10.50
CA ASP A 9 -5.02 -10.75 -9.99
C ASP A 9 -4.93 -9.31 -9.48
N LEU A 10 -3.91 -8.95 -8.71
CA LEU A 10 -3.68 -7.58 -8.27
C LEU A 10 -3.48 -6.62 -9.46
N ILE A 11 -2.66 -6.98 -10.44
CA ILE A 11 -2.47 -6.18 -11.66
C ILE A 11 -3.80 -5.97 -12.40
N SER A 12 -4.64 -7.00 -12.53
CA SER A 12 -5.95 -6.90 -13.17
C SER A 12 -6.88 -5.93 -12.43
N VAL A 13 -6.92 -6.00 -11.11
CA VAL A 13 -7.70 -5.10 -10.25
C VAL A 13 -7.23 -3.65 -10.41
N LEU A 14 -5.91 -3.42 -10.43
CA LEU A 14 -5.33 -2.10 -10.61
C LEU A 14 -5.66 -1.50 -11.98
N TRP A 15 -5.66 -2.31 -13.04
CA TRP A 15 -6.12 -1.87 -14.36
C TRP A 15 -7.60 -1.50 -14.38
N SER A 16 -8.45 -2.30 -13.75
CA SER A 16 -9.88 -1.99 -13.63
C SER A 16 -10.10 -0.69 -12.85
N GLY A 17 -9.29 -0.45 -11.80
CA GLY A 17 -9.26 0.83 -11.07
C GLY A 17 -8.82 2.00 -11.96
N ALA A 18 -7.78 1.81 -12.78
CA ALA A 18 -7.33 2.81 -13.76
C ALA A 18 -8.42 3.18 -14.75
N ASP A 19 -9.20 2.21 -15.23
CA ASP A 19 -10.30 2.45 -16.18
C ASP A 19 -11.41 3.34 -15.60
N ILE A 20 -11.65 3.29 -14.29
CA ILE A 20 -12.59 4.20 -13.60
C ILE A 20 -12.12 5.67 -13.71
N LEU A 21 -10.81 5.90 -13.63
CA LEU A 21 -10.22 7.25 -13.62
C LEU A 21 -9.77 7.74 -15.00
N ARG A 22 -9.40 6.84 -15.92
CA ARG A 22 -8.86 7.18 -17.27
C ARG A 22 -9.76 8.10 -18.09
N SER A 23 -11.07 8.02 -17.92
CA SER A 23 -12.02 8.91 -18.60
C SER A 23 -12.11 10.30 -17.97
N LYS A 24 -11.46 10.52 -16.82
CA LYS A 24 -11.63 11.73 -15.98
C LYS A 24 -10.34 12.54 -15.85
N MET A 25 -9.19 11.89 -15.89
CA MET A 25 -7.88 12.51 -15.71
C MET A 25 -6.80 11.76 -16.50
N ASP A 26 -5.66 12.39 -16.72
CA ASP A 26 -4.57 11.75 -17.45
C ASP A 26 -3.76 10.75 -16.58
N ALA A 27 -2.88 9.98 -17.26
CA ALA A 27 -2.15 8.88 -16.62
C ALA A 27 -1.24 9.32 -15.46
N ASN A 28 -0.66 10.51 -15.53
CA ASN A 28 0.19 11.01 -14.46
C ASN A 28 -0.61 11.28 -13.18
N GLU A 29 -1.86 11.67 -13.32
CA GLU A 29 -2.73 12.01 -12.19
C GLU A 29 -3.41 10.76 -11.61
N TYR A 30 -4.07 9.91 -12.45
CA TYR A 30 -4.77 8.77 -11.89
C TYR A 30 -3.83 7.73 -11.26
N LYS A 31 -2.57 7.73 -11.67
CA LYS A 31 -1.51 6.93 -11.06
C LYS A 31 -1.43 7.19 -9.54
N ASP A 32 -1.40 8.45 -9.14
CA ASP A 32 -1.22 8.83 -7.72
C ASP A 32 -2.42 8.40 -6.88
N TYR A 33 -3.65 8.54 -7.42
CA TYR A 33 -4.85 8.01 -6.75
C TYR A 33 -4.81 6.49 -6.58
N LEU A 34 -4.45 5.75 -7.63
CA LEU A 34 -4.38 4.29 -7.58
C LEU A 34 -3.35 3.82 -6.56
N LEU A 35 -2.12 4.35 -6.68
CA LEU A 35 -1.02 3.94 -5.82
C LEU A 35 -1.29 4.28 -4.37
N GLY A 36 -1.79 5.49 -4.09
CA GLY A 36 -2.07 5.90 -2.72
C GLY A 36 -3.21 5.11 -2.08
N ILE A 37 -4.31 4.83 -2.82
CA ILE A 37 -5.42 4.02 -2.29
C ILE A 37 -5.01 2.57 -2.07
N VAL A 38 -4.20 1.98 -2.97
CA VAL A 38 -3.63 0.63 -2.77
C VAL A 38 -2.70 0.60 -1.57
N PHE A 39 -1.87 1.62 -1.40
CA PHE A 39 -0.97 1.70 -0.26
C PHE A 39 -1.74 1.87 1.05
N TYR A 40 -2.77 2.70 1.06
CA TYR A 40 -3.67 2.83 2.21
C TYR A 40 -4.35 1.50 2.56
N LYS A 41 -4.84 0.77 1.54
CA LYS A 41 -5.38 -0.57 1.75
C LYS A 41 -4.33 -1.50 2.39
N TYR A 42 -3.12 -1.51 1.86
CA TYR A 42 -2.04 -2.35 2.39
C TYR A 42 -1.73 -2.04 3.85
N LEU A 43 -1.62 -0.76 4.22
CA LEU A 43 -1.41 -0.36 5.60
C LEU A 43 -2.58 -0.80 6.49
N SER A 44 -3.80 -0.56 6.06
CA SER A 44 -5.00 -0.95 6.80
C SER A 44 -5.14 -2.47 6.98
N ASP A 45 -4.91 -3.23 5.92
CA ASP A 45 -4.99 -4.69 5.96
C ASP A 45 -3.90 -5.28 6.87
N SER A 46 -2.66 -4.77 6.74
CA SER A 46 -1.53 -5.16 7.60
C SER A 46 -1.79 -4.83 9.06
N PHE A 47 -2.39 -3.67 9.34
CA PHE A 47 -2.79 -3.26 10.68
C PHE A 47 -3.81 -4.23 11.29
N LEU A 48 -4.88 -4.55 10.57
CA LEU A 48 -5.91 -5.48 11.04
C LEU A 48 -5.36 -6.91 11.26
N ILE A 49 -4.46 -7.37 10.39
CA ILE A 49 -3.77 -8.66 10.58
C ILE A 49 -2.96 -8.62 11.87
N LYS A 50 -2.24 -7.51 12.12
CA LYS A 50 -1.43 -7.37 13.34
C LYS A 50 -2.29 -7.28 14.60
N VAL A 51 -3.40 -6.56 14.55
CA VAL A 51 -4.38 -6.54 15.65
C VAL A 51 -4.82 -7.97 16.00
N TYR A 52 -5.20 -8.75 14.99
CA TYR A 52 -5.70 -10.10 15.20
C TYR A 52 -4.61 -11.04 15.75
N ASP A 53 -3.40 -10.92 15.23
CA ASP A 53 -2.21 -11.64 15.72
C ASP A 53 -1.92 -11.34 17.20
N LEU A 54 -1.98 -10.07 17.62
CA LEU A 54 -1.80 -9.68 19.01
C LEU A 54 -2.90 -10.21 19.95
N LEU A 55 -4.13 -10.31 19.46
CA LEU A 55 -5.26 -10.78 20.25
C LEU A 55 -5.31 -12.31 20.40
N TYR A 56 -4.94 -13.06 19.34
CA TYR A 56 -5.20 -14.49 19.25
C TYR A 56 -3.96 -15.34 18.93
N ASP A 57 -2.82 -14.76 18.64
CA ASP A 57 -1.59 -15.46 18.15
C ASP A 57 -1.87 -16.27 16.88
N GLU A 58 -2.79 -15.78 16.03
CA GLU A 58 -3.26 -16.42 14.80
C GLU A 58 -3.51 -15.38 13.69
N LYS A 59 -3.63 -15.86 12.45
CA LYS A 59 -4.08 -15.02 11.33
C LYS A 59 -5.60 -15.05 11.20
N PRO A 60 -6.25 -13.92 10.88
CA PRO A 60 -7.69 -13.89 10.66
C PRO A 60 -8.06 -14.68 9.38
N ALA A 61 -9.23 -15.30 9.35
CA ALA A 61 -9.77 -15.89 8.13
C ALA A 61 -10.23 -14.80 7.13
N THR A 62 -10.65 -13.65 7.64
CA THR A 62 -11.04 -12.48 6.83
C THR A 62 -10.69 -11.18 7.54
N LEU A 63 -10.46 -10.11 6.77
CA LEU A 63 -10.23 -8.77 7.35
C LEU A 63 -11.46 -8.22 8.08
N LYS A 64 -12.65 -8.69 7.73
CA LYS A 64 -13.88 -8.32 8.43
C LYS A 64 -13.92 -8.93 9.84
N GLU A 65 -13.51 -10.18 9.98
CA GLU A 65 -13.36 -10.83 11.29
C GLU A 65 -12.34 -10.06 12.15
N ALA A 66 -11.19 -9.68 11.58
CA ALA A 66 -10.20 -8.90 12.29
C ALA A 66 -10.73 -7.52 12.73
N LEU A 67 -11.51 -6.86 11.88
CA LEU A 67 -12.14 -5.58 12.21
C LEU A 67 -13.16 -5.71 13.35
N GLU A 68 -13.98 -6.75 13.36
CA GLU A 68 -14.94 -6.96 14.45
C GLU A 68 -14.22 -7.31 15.76
N ALA A 69 -13.19 -8.18 15.72
CA ALA A 69 -12.36 -8.48 16.88
C ALA A 69 -11.67 -7.21 17.43
N TYR A 70 -11.22 -6.32 16.55
CA TYR A 70 -10.63 -5.04 16.95
C TYR A 70 -11.64 -4.14 17.65
N LYS A 71 -12.87 -4.02 17.13
CA LYS A 71 -13.93 -3.23 17.77
C LYS A 71 -14.26 -3.76 19.16
N GLU A 72 -14.39 -5.09 19.32
CA GLU A 72 -14.63 -5.71 20.59
C GLU A 72 -13.49 -5.45 21.59
N ALA A 73 -12.23 -5.55 21.14
CA ALA A 73 -11.07 -5.30 21.98
C ALA A 73 -10.95 -3.83 22.44
N LEU A 74 -11.48 -2.88 21.66
CA LEU A 74 -11.51 -1.47 22.06
C LEU A 74 -12.57 -1.14 23.13
N GLU A 75 -13.52 -2.03 23.39
CA GLU A 75 -14.50 -1.90 24.49
C GLU A 75 -13.96 -2.46 25.82
N ASP A 76 -12.82 -3.16 25.80
CA ASP A 76 -12.20 -3.78 26.97
C ASP A 76 -11.32 -2.77 27.76
N GLU A 77 -11.06 -3.08 29.03
CA GLU A 77 -10.17 -2.29 29.89
C GLU A 77 -8.71 -2.27 29.39
N SER A 78 -8.32 -3.27 28.57
CA SER A 78 -6.99 -3.39 27.95
C SER A 78 -6.82 -2.60 26.65
N ALA A 79 -7.83 -1.85 26.20
CA ALA A 79 -7.81 -1.14 24.92
C ALA A 79 -6.60 -0.21 24.73
N GLU A 80 -6.20 0.52 25.78
CA GLU A 80 -5.05 1.44 25.71
C GLU A 80 -3.71 0.65 25.59
N GLU A 81 -3.57 -0.47 26.31
CA GLU A 81 -2.39 -1.34 26.18
C GLU A 81 -2.25 -1.91 24.76
N LEU A 82 -3.37 -2.34 24.15
CA LEU A 82 -3.38 -2.79 22.75
C LEU A 82 -2.98 -1.66 21.80
N LYS A 83 -3.48 -0.44 21.98
CA LYS A 83 -3.10 0.71 21.15
C LYS A 83 -1.62 1.06 21.27
N ASP A 84 -1.06 1.01 22.48
CA ASP A 84 0.35 1.25 22.71
C ASP A 84 1.23 0.23 21.99
N GLN A 85 0.89 -1.07 22.08
CA GLN A 85 1.58 -2.13 21.36
C GLN A 85 1.49 -1.96 19.83
N LEU A 86 0.30 -1.61 19.32
CA LEU A 86 0.11 -1.35 17.89
C LEU A 86 0.92 -0.13 17.42
N SER A 87 0.99 0.91 18.24
CA SER A 87 1.81 2.09 17.94
C SER A 87 3.30 1.76 17.87
N GLU A 88 3.79 0.92 18.78
CA GLU A 88 5.20 0.49 18.77
C GLU A 88 5.54 -0.40 17.55
N GLU A 89 4.64 -1.30 17.17
CA GLU A 89 4.92 -2.29 16.13
C GLU A 89 4.58 -1.80 14.71
N CYS A 90 3.49 -1.04 14.55
CA CYS A 90 3.03 -0.53 13.26
C CYS A 90 3.50 0.90 12.97
N HIS A 91 3.89 1.69 13.98
CA HIS A 91 4.14 3.14 13.91
C HIS A 91 2.89 3.99 13.66
N TYR A 92 1.70 3.40 13.67
CA TYR A 92 0.40 4.08 13.57
C TYR A 92 -0.68 3.24 14.25
N VAL A 93 -1.74 3.92 14.65
CA VAL A 93 -2.98 3.31 15.13
C VAL A 93 -4.14 3.86 14.30
N MET A 94 -5.01 2.99 13.80
CA MET A 94 -6.19 3.37 13.04
C MET A 94 -7.44 3.11 13.87
N GLU A 95 -8.35 4.09 13.93
CA GLU A 95 -9.69 3.81 14.45
C GLU A 95 -10.45 2.87 13.50
N PRO A 96 -11.37 2.01 14.00
CA PRO A 96 -12.11 1.05 13.17
C PRO A 96 -12.78 1.67 11.94
N GLU A 97 -13.35 2.88 12.09
CA GLU A 97 -14.02 3.63 11.02
C GLU A 97 -13.08 4.23 9.98
N LEU A 98 -11.77 4.18 10.23
CA LEU A 98 -10.74 4.62 9.30
C LEU A 98 -10.08 3.45 8.57
N THR A 99 -10.44 2.21 8.86
CA THR A 99 -9.89 1.05 8.15
C THR A 99 -10.42 0.95 6.73
N TYR A 100 -9.60 0.38 5.83
CA TYR A 100 -10.03 0.16 4.44
C TYR A 100 -11.23 -0.77 4.35
N THR A 101 -11.27 -1.81 5.18
CA THR A 101 -12.38 -2.75 5.29
C THR A 101 -13.70 -2.04 5.63
N TYR A 102 -13.68 -1.08 6.55
CA TYR A 102 -14.84 -0.23 6.84
C TYR A 102 -15.26 0.60 5.63
N PHE A 103 -14.31 1.24 4.94
CA PHE A 103 -14.61 2.05 3.74
C PHE A 103 -15.16 1.20 2.60
N ALA A 104 -14.67 -0.01 2.41
CA ALA A 104 -15.17 -0.93 1.39
C ALA A 104 -16.62 -1.34 1.69
N ASP A 105 -16.96 -1.66 2.94
CA ASP A 105 -18.33 -1.95 3.37
C ASP A 105 -19.24 -0.72 3.21
N ALA A 106 -18.80 0.45 3.62
CA ALA A 106 -19.53 1.71 3.44
C ALA A 106 -19.79 2.01 1.95
N ALA A 107 -18.79 1.78 1.08
CA ALA A 107 -18.93 1.97 -0.35
C ALA A 107 -19.94 0.98 -0.99
N ARG A 108 -19.97 -0.29 -0.54
CA ARG A 108 -20.97 -1.27 -0.98
C ARG A 108 -22.39 -0.88 -0.55
N ASN A 109 -22.53 -0.29 0.64
CA ASN A 109 -23.82 0.13 1.21
C ASN A 109 -24.25 1.55 0.81
N ASN A 110 -23.52 2.21 -0.11
CA ASN A 110 -23.74 3.60 -0.55
C ASN A 110 -23.73 4.63 0.60
N SER A 111 -22.97 4.36 1.64
CA SER A 111 -22.76 5.24 2.82
C SER A 111 -21.33 5.76 2.94
N PHE A 112 -20.51 5.59 1.90
CA PHE A 112 -19.12 6.04 1.89
C PHE A 112 -19.01 7.56 2.03
N ASN A 113 -18.12 7.98 2.91
CA ASN A 113 -17.80 9.39 3.13
C ASN A 113 -16.32 9.65 2.85
N ARG A 114 -16.02 10.45 1.80
CA ARG A 114 -14.65 10.81 1.44
C ARG A 114 -13.93 11.63 2.51
N GLU A 115 -14.66 12.38 3.37
CA GLU A 115 -14.05 13.12 4.48
C GLU A 115 -13.46 12.18 5.54
N GLN A 116 -14.07 11.01 5.75
CA GLN A 116 -13.50 9.98 6.62
C GLN A 116 -12.23 9.38 6.01
N LEU A 117 -12.21 9.14 4.69
CA LEU A 117 -10.98 8.69 4.02
C LEU A 117 -9.86 9.73 4.14
N GLN A 118 -10.17 11.03 3.97
CA GLN A 118 -9.19 12.10 4.20
C GLN A 118 -8.67 12.11 5.64
N LYS A 119 -9.55 11.87 6.63
CA LYS A 119 -9.11 11.71 8.03
C LYS A 119 -8.19 10.50 8.19
N GLY A 120 -8.47 9.40 7.49
CA GLY A 120 -7.61 8.22 7.49
C GLY A 120 -6.21 8.51 6.92
N PHE A 121 -6.12 9.25 5.80
CA PHE A 121 -4.84 9.70 5.25
C PHE A 121 -4.08 10.56 6.26
N ASN A 122 -4.73 11.59 6.79
CA ASN A 122 -4.12 12.47 7.79
C ASN A 122 -3.69 11.72 9.07
N ASN A 123 -4.45 10.72 9.50
CA ASN A 123 -4.11 9.89 10.66
C ASN A 123 -2.79 9.15 10.44
N ILE A 124 -2.57 8.53 9.27
CA ILE A 124 -1.30 7.86 8.95
C ILE A 124 -0.16 8.87 8.84
N GLU A 125 -0.32 9.95 8.07
CA GLU A 125 0.74 10.95 7.84
C GLU A 125 1.21 11.63 9.13
N GLN A 126 0.32 11.78 10.12
CA GLN A 126 0.63 12.44 11.40
C GLN A 126 1.14 11.47 12.46
N SER A 127 1.07 10.17 12.25
CA SER A 127 1.45 9.18 13.26
C SER A 127 2.96 9.03 13.43
N ASP A 128 3.73 9.07 12.33
CA ASP A 128 5.19 8.98 12.34
C ASP A 128 5.77 9.77 11.17
N PRO A 129 6.92 10.47 11.35
CA PRO A 129 7.59 11.21 10.28
C PRO A 129 7.92 10.38 9.02
N ILE A 130 8.02 9.05 9.14
CA ILE A 130 8.24 8.15 8.00
C ILE A 130 7.09 8.16 7.00
N PHE A 131 5.88 8.53 7.43
CA PHE A 131 4.68 8.60 6.61
C PHE A 131 4.34 10.03 6.15
N ALA A 132 5.17 11.01 6.47
CA ALA A 132 4.91 12.39 6.08
C ALA A 132 4.77 12.51 4.56
N ASP A 133 3.79 13.30 4.12
CA ASP A 133 3.50 13.60 2.72
C ASP A 133 3.13 12.39 1.83
N LEU A 134 2.74 11.26 2.42
CA LEU A 134 2.49 10.02 1.72
C LEU A 134 1.29 10.08 0.77
N PHE A 135 0.28 10.87 1.11
CA PHE A 135 -0.96 11.02 0.36
C PHE A 135 -1.16 12.42 -0.22
N THR A 136 -0.14 13.27 -0.20
CA THR A 136 -0.20 14.68 -0.63
C THR A 136 -0.65 14.85 -2.08
N ASP A 137 -0.29 13.90 -2.96
CA ASP A 137 -0.65 13.95 -4.39
C ASP A 137 -2.09 13.49 -4.68
N ILE A 138 -2.87 13.14 -3.64
CA ILE A 138 -4.25 12.67 -3.77
C ILE A 138 -5.24 13.75 -3.31
N ASP A 139 -5.83 14.45 -4.26
CA ASP A 139 -6.90 15.42 -3.97
C ASP A 139 -8.30 14.78 -4.09
N LEU A 140 -8.86 14.33 -2.98
CA LEU A 140 -10.19 13.73 -2.91
C LEU A 140 -11.32 14.71 -3.27
N TYR A 141 -11.02 16.01 -3.35
CA TYR A 141 -11.97 17.08 -3.65
C TYR A 141 -11.83 17.63 -5.07
N SER A 142 -10.95 17.03 -5.86
CA SER A 142 -10.70 17.44 -7.25
C SER A 142 -11.96 17.38 -8.10
N ASN A 143 -12.23 18.44 -8.85
CA ASN A 143 -13.33 18.48 -9.83
C ASN A 143 -13.16 17.44 -10.96
N ARG A 144 -11.98 16.88 -11.14
CA ARG A 144 -11.71 15.80 -12.10
C ARG A 144 -12.37 14.49 -11.69
N LEU A 145 -12.54 14.23 -10.41
CA LEU A 145 -13.27 13.06 -9.93
C LEU A 145 -14.76 13.14 -10.28
N GLY A 146 -15.30 14.36 -10.43
CA GLY A 146 -16.69 14.61 -10.81
C GLY A 146 -17.14 16.02 -10.43
N ALA A 147 -18.21 16.47 -11.04
CA ALA A 147 -18.81 17.77 -10.73
C ALA A 147 -19.66 17.65 -9.44
N GLY A 148 -19.16 18.23 -8.35
CA GLY A 148 -19.81 18.29 -7.05
C GLY A 148 -19.55 17.08 -6.15
N ASP A 149 -19.83 17.26 -4.88
CA ASP A 149 -19.44 16.38 -3.79
C ASP A 149 -19.90 14.94 -3.97
N GLN A 150 -21.15 14.74 -4.39
CA GLN A 150 -21.69 13.39 -4.56
C GLN A 150 -20.96 12.60 -5.65
N LYS A 151 -20.71 13.20 -6.83
CA LYS A 151 -20.01 12.52 -7.93
C LYS A 151 -18.55 12.23 -7.61
N GLN A 152 -17.90 13.11 -6.85
CA GLN A 152 -16.54 12.88 -6.37
C GLN A 152 -16.52 11.69 -5.40
N SER A 153 -17.44 11.66 -4.43
CA SER A 153 -17.58 10.55 -3.49
C SER A 153 -17.90 9.23 -4.20
N ASP A 154 -18.81 9.24 -5.18
CA ASP A 154 -19.20 8.05 -5.95
C ASP A 154 -18.01 7.49 -6.76
N THR A 155 -17.16 8.37 -7.30
CA THR A 155 -15.97 7.96 -8.05
C THR A 155 -14.95 7.29 -7.11
N VAL A 156 -14.66 7.91 -5.96
CA VAL A 156 -13.74 7.34 -4.96
C VAL A 156 -14.30 6.03 -4.41
N ALA A 157 -15.59 5.98 -4.08
CA ALA A 157 -16.26 4.75 -3.62
C ALA A 157 -16.18 3.61 -4.66
N SER A 158 -16.29 3.95 -5.95
CA SER A 158 -16.15 2.97 -7.02
C SER A 158 -14.73 2.43 -7.12
N LEU A 159 -13.73 3.29 -6.93
CA LEU A 159 -12.33 2.91 -6.91
C LEU A 159 -12.01 2.03 -5.69
N ILE A 160 -12.51 2.38 -4.50
CA ILE A 160 -12.38 1.57 -3.29
C ILE A 160 -12.98 0.17 -3.49
N LYS A 161 -14.20 0.08 -4.04
CA LYS A 161 -14.84 -1.21 -4.34
C LYS A 161 -14.05 -2.06 -5.32
N GLU A 162 -13.43 -1.44 -6.31
CA GLU A 162 -12.62 -2.17 -7.30
C GLU A 162 -11.33 -2.71 -6.67
N ILE A 163 -10.59 -1.86 -5.96
CA ILE A 163 -9.33 -2.24 -5.30
C ILE A 163 -9.56 -3.25 -4.16
N ASP A 164 -10.75 -3.25 -3.54
CA ASP A 164 -11.10 -4.22 -2.50
C ASP A 164 -11.15 -5.67 -3.00
N LYS A 165 -11.27 -5.89 -4.30
CA LYS A 165 -11.20 -7.24 -4.90
C LYS A 165 -9.79 -7.84 -4.84
N ALA A 166 -8.76 -7.03 -4.62
CA ALA A 166 -7.40 -7.51 -4.43
C ALA A 166 -7.25 -8.12 -3.02
N ASP A 167 -6.94 -9.41 -2.97
CA ASP A 167 -6.60 -10.08 -1.71
C ASP A 167 -5.14 -9.77 -1.36
N LEU A 168 -4.94 -8.88 -0.37
CA LEU A 168 -3.64 -8.57 0.20
C LEU A 168 -3.36 -9.34 1.50
N LEU A 169 -4.31 -10.07 2.04
CA LEU A 169 -4.18 -10.84 3.28
C LEU A 169 -3.06 -11.89 3.18
N ASN A 170 -2.95 -12.53 2.02
CA ASN A 170 -1.97 -13.57 1.74
C ASN A 170 -0.82 -13.07 0.85
N SER A 171 -0.78 -11.76 0.59
CA SER A 171 0.26 -11.14 -0.24
C SER A 171 1.41 -10.67 0.63
N ASP A 172 2.64 -11.03 0.26
CA ASP A 172 3.80 -10.43 0.88
C ASP A 172 4.10 -9.03 0.29
N ALA A 173 4.94 -8.26 0.96
CA ALA A 173 5.35 -6.93 0.51
C ALA A 173 6.02 -6.96 -0.89
N GLU A 174 6.54 -8.10 -1.33
CA GLU A 174 7.14 -8.27 -2.66
C GLU A 174 6.08 -8.24 -3.77
N ILE A 175 4.92 -8.83 -3.54
CA ILE A 175 3.80 -8.83 -4.52
C ILE A 175 3.31 -7.40 -4.75
N LEU A 176 3.14 -6.62 -3.67
CA LEU A 176 2.78 -5.21 -3.77
C LEU A 176 3.86 -4.39 -4.50
N GLY A 177 5.14 -4.60 -4.16
CA GLY A 177 6.26 -3.95 -4.83
C GLY A 177 6.32 -4.26 -6.34
N ASN A 178 6.13 -5.52 -6.71
CA ASN A 178 6.10 -5.94 -8.12
C ASN A 178 4.91 -5.33 -8.88
N ALA A 179 3.73 -5.25 -8.27
CA ALA A 179 2.55 -4.62 -8.86
C ALA A 179 2.75 -3.10 -9.02
N TYR A 180 3.33 -2.45 -8.02
CA TYR A 180 3.71 -1.03 -8.08
C TYR A 180 4.67 -0.74 -9.24
N GLU A 181 5.75 -1.50 -9.37
CA GLU A 181 6.71 -1.32 -10.45
C GLU A 181 6.11 -1.59 -11.83
N TYR A 182 5.25 -2.61 -11.94
CA TYR A 182 4.52 -2.87 -13.16
C TYR A 182 3.66 -1.67 -13.57
N LEU A 183 2.91 -1.09 -12.65
CA LEU A 183 2.09 0.10 -12.91
C LEU A 183 2.95 1.29 -13.35
N ILE A 184 4.04 1.58 -12.64
CA ILE A 184 4.95 2.68 -13.02
C ILE A 184 5.47 2.47 -14.44
N GLY A 185 5.86 1.24 -14.80
CA GLY A 185 6.32 0.91 -16.15
C GLY A 185 5.26 1.15 -17.23
N GLN A 186 4.01 0.81 -16.95
CA GLN A 186 2.90 1.03 -17.87
C GLN A 186 2.56 2.52 -18.02
N PHE A 187 2.48 3.25 -16.90
CA PHE A 187 2.23 4.70 -16.93
C PHE A 187 3.33 5.48 -17.63
N ALA A 188 4.60 5.07 -17.46
CA ALA A 188 5.71 5.64 -18.21
C ALA A 188 5.53 5.44 -19.73
N SER A 189 5.03 4.29 -20.15
CA SER A 189 4.73 3.98 -21.55
C SER A 189 3.59 4.85 -22.09
N GLU A 190 2.50 5.01 -21.34
CA GLU A 190 1.34 5.83 -21.73
C GLU A 190 1.67 7.32 -21.84
N THR A 191 2.57 7.83 -21.00
CA THR A 191 2.99 9.24 -21.03
C THR A 191 4.07 9.57 -22.06
N GLY A 192 4.50 8.57 -22.84
CA GLY A 192 5.56 8.72 -23.86
C GLY A 192 6.96 8.94 -23.29
N LYS A 193 7.14 8.84 -21.97
CA LYS A 193 8.44 8.88 -21.33
C LYS A 193 9.09 7.51 -21.39
N LYS A 194 10.40 7.45 -21.62
CA LYS A 194 11.15 6.20 -21.65
C LYS A 194 11.16 5.58 -20.25
N ALA A 195 10.87 4.30 -20.13
CA ALA A 195 10.80 3.59 -18.84
C ALA A 195 12.03 3.77 -17.94
N GLY A 196 13.22 3.93 -18.52
CA GLY A 196 14.46 4.19 -17.78
C GLY A 196 14.56 5.54 -17.08
N GLU A 197 13.66 6.48 -17.34
CA GLU A 197 13.60 7.78 -16.66
C GLU A 197 12.84 7.72 -15.32
N PHE A 198 12.17 6.61 -15.03
CA PHE A 198 11.31 6.46 -13.85
C PHE A 198 11.77 5.41 -12.86
N TYR A 199 12.25 4.29 -13.34
CA TYR A 199 12.66 3.19 -12.47
C TYR A 199 13.60 2.23 -13.19
N THR A 200 14.39 1.49 -12.40
CA THR A 200 15.21 0.40 -12.93
C THR A 200 14.37 -0.88 -12.97
N PRO A 201 14.18 -1.52 -14.15
CA PRO A 201 13.44 -2.78 -14.23
C PRO A 201 13.99 -3.83 -13.27
N GLN A 202 13.10 -4.57 -12.59
CA GLN A 202 13.48 -5.56 -11.56
C GLN A 202 14.54 -6.56 -12.00
N ALA A 203 14.43 -7.07 -13.23
CA ALA A 203 15.43 -8.00 -13.76
C ALA A 203 16.84 -7.38 -13.80
N VAL A 204 16.93 -6.09 -14.16
CA VAL A 204 18.20 -5.35 -14.20
C VAL A 204 18.68 -5.04 -12.78
N SER A 205 17.79 -4.58 -11.90
CA SER A 205 18.09 -4.33 -10.49
C SER A 205 18.64 -5.58 -9.80
N LYS A 206 18.00 -6.74 -10.00
CA LYS A 206 18.45 -8.04 -9.47
C LYS A 206 19.85 -8.41 -9.95
N ILE A 207 20.15 -8.23 -11.24
CA ILE A 207 21.46 -8.54 -11.80
C ILE A 207 22.53 -7.60 -11.23
N LEU A 208 22.27 -6.29 -11.25
CA LEU A 208 23.21 -5.29 -10.75
C LEU A 208 23.52 -5.51 -9.27
N THR A 209 22.50 -5.77 -8.46
CA THR A 209 22.65 -6.03 -7.02
C THR A 209 23.47 -7.29 -6.78
N LYS A 210 23.16 -8.41 -7.47
CA LYS A 210 23.93 -9.66 -7.31
C LYS A 210 25.38 -9.49 -7.71
N ILE A 211 25.67 -8.69 -8.74
CA ILE A 211 27.07 -8.38 -9.11
C ILE A 211 27.74 -7.54 -8.01
N ALA A 212 27.05 -6.52 -7.50
CA ALA A 212 27.60 -5.59 -6.51
C ALA A 212 27.93 -6.27 -5.16
N ILE A 213 27.10 -7.23 -4.71
CA ILE A 213 27.32 -7.95 -3.46
C ILE A 213 28.12 -9.25 -3.63
N SER A 214 28.47 -9.64 -4.87
CA SER A 214 29.17 -10.89 -5.15
C SER A 214 30.47 -11.04 -4.35
N GLY A 215 30.60 -12.15 -3.61
CA GLY A 215 31.72 -12.42 -2.72
C GLY A 215 31.69 -11.67 -1.40
N GLN A 216 30.60 -10.98 -1.10
CA GLN A 216 30.36 -10.28 0.16
C GLN A 216 29.02 -10.65 0.81
N GLU A 217 28.33 -11.64 0.27
CA GLU A 217 26.96 -12.01 0.66
C GLU A 217 26.85 -12.33 2.15
N ASP A 218 27.88 -12.95 2.73
CA ASP A 218 27.93 -13.35 4.14
C ASP A 218 28.56 -12.30 5.07
N LYS A 219 28.89 -11.12 4.53
CA LYS A 219 29.55 -10.07 5.30
C LYS A 219 28.54 -9.33 6.19
N LYS A 220 28.74 -9.37 7.50
CA LYS A 220 27.98 -8.54 8.43
C LYS A 220 28.41 -7.08 8.36
N GLY A 221 27.44 -6.16 8.48
CA GLY A 221 27.68 -4.71 8.46
C GLY A 221 28.00 -4.15 7.08
N LEU A 222 27.49 -4.79 6.03
CA LEU A 222 27.58 -4.28 4.67
C LEU A 222 26.87 -2.93 4.56
N SER A 223 27.52 -1.92 3.98
CA SER A 223 26.89 -0.64 3.65
C SER A 223 26.65 -0.58 2.16
N VAL A 224 25.43 -0.21 1.76
CA VAL A 224 25.02 -0.08 0.37
C VAL A 224 24.58 1.35 0.14
N TYR A 225 25.07 1.95 -0.94
CA TYR A 225 24.76 3.33 -1.32
C TYR A 225 24.36 3.40 -2.78
N ASP A 226 23.21 3.98 -3.06
CA ASP A 226 22.75 4.28 -4.40
C ASP A 226 22.74 5.82 -4.60
N PRO A 227 23.67 6.38 -5.39
CA PRO A 227 23.76 7.83 -5.62
C PRO A 227 22.64 8.38 -6.50
N CYS A 228 21.87 7.51 -7.16
CA CYS A 228 20.78 7.85 -8.08
C CYS A 228 19.49 7.15 -7.69
N MET A 229 19.24 7.01 -6.39
CA MET A 229 18.08 6.31 -5.85
C MET A 229 16.78 6.93 -6.37
N GLY A 230 15.99 6.10 -7.08
CA GLY A 230 14.62 6.40 -7.42
C GLY A 230 13.67 5.70 -6.42
N SER A 231 13.06 4.59 -6.82
CA SER A 231 12.19 3.76 -5.95
C SER A 231 12.93 2.97 -4.86
N GLY A 232 14.25 3.03 -4.80
CA GLY A 232 15.05 2.25 -3.86
C GLY A 232 15.21 0.76 -4.22
N SER A 233 14.79 0.34 -5.40
CA SER A 233 14.76 -1.08 -5.79
C SER A 233 16.14 -1.76 -5.72
N LEU A 234 17.24 -1.06 -6.02
CA LEU A 234 18.61 -1.57 -5.89
C LEU A 234 18.96 -1.84 -4.42
N LEU A 235 18.63 -0.92 -3.52
CA LEU A 235 18.89 -1.05 -2.08
C LEU A 235 18.05 -2.17 -1.46
N LEU A 236 16.77 -2.25 -1.81
CA LEU A 236 15.87 -3.31 -1.35
C LEU A 236 16.33 -4.70 -1.82
N ASN A 237 16.77 -4.82 -3.07
CA ASN A 237 17.34 -6.07 -3.58
C ASN A 237 18.66 -6.43 -2.86
N ALA A 238 19.50 -5.46 -2.51
CA ALA A 238 20.72 -5.74 -1.72
C ALA A 238 20.37 -6.38 -0.37
N LYS A 239 19.39 -5.83 0.34
CA LYS A 239 18.88 -6.39 1.58
C LYS A 239 18.30 -7.80 1.39
N LYS A 240 17.57 -8.03 0.30
CA LYS A 240 16.96 -9.33 -0.02
C LYS A 240 17.98 -10.44 -0.31
N TYR A 241 19.10 -10.12 -0.97
CA TYR A 241 20.08 -11.13 -1.41
C TYR A 241 21.26 -11.29 -0.44
N ALA A 242 21.37 -10.49 0.59
CA ALA A 242 22.39 -10.66 1.62
C ALA A 242 21.98 -11.74 2.62
N SER A 243 22.94 -12.53 3.09
CA SER A 243 22.72 -13.60 4.08
C SER A 243 22.39 -13.08 5.49
N ALA A 244 22.68 -11.81 5.76
CA ALA A 244 22.44 -11.16 7.04
C ALA A 244 21.81 -9.76 6.81
N PRO A 245 20.55 -9.71 6.32
CA PRO A 245 19.89 -8.46 5.91
C PRO A 245 19.70 -7.47 7.05
N GLU A 246 19.58 -7.94 8.28
CA GLU A 246 19.42 -7.11 9.49
C GLU A 246 20.66 -6.25 9.82
N TYR A 247 21.82 -6.56 9.24
CA TYR A 247 23.06 -5.81 9.42
C TYR A 247 23.41 -4.90 8.23
N ILE A 248 22.54 -4.79 7.23
CA ILE A 248 22.76 -3.87 6.09
C ILE A 248 22.34 -2.45 6.48
N LYS A 249 23.23 -1.50 6.20
CA LYS A 249 23.04 -0.05 6.40
C LYS A 249 23.01 0.69 5.06
#